data_e25359a146a781e56e7c0172ee072782
#
_entry.id   e25359a146a781e56e7c0172ee072782
#
_cell.length_a   1.000
_cell.length_b   1.000
_cell.length_c   1.000
_cell.angle_alpha   90.00
_cell.angle_beta   90.00
_cell.angle_gamma   90.00
#
_symmetry.space_group_name_H-M   'P 1'
#
loop_
_entity.id
_entity.type
_entity.pdbx_description
1 polymer ?
#
loop_
_entity_poly.entity_id
_entity_poly.type
_entity_poly.pdbx_seq_one_letter_code
_entity_poly.pdbx_strand_id
1 'polypeptide(L)'
;MVETNKFKLGLFVTISLLLFIIAVASMGIFDSLFKSRAHMATFVEESVQGLNSGSAVKFRGVPIGNVSDITIIMESQTIRIDMVIDLSKFKTKIGKNIFTQSPISAPDFYKYILSEIDKGLRCRIEPDGITGIKYVEMDFFKDVDSRIADADVKPGLHDSVFYVPSTPSLMSSLRFSMTEILANIASIDFRKISDETVSLLGAANKTFNDPKLQHLLENADDIIRKASTAVDTLNGSITP
;
A
#
# COMPACT_ATOMS: atom_id res chain seq x y z
N MET A 1 23.97 -69.37 -29.44
CA MET A 1 24.48 -68.25 -28.69
C MET A 1 24.48 -67.01 -29.57
N VAL A 2 23.72 -66.02 -29.25
CA VAL A 2 23.71 -64.76 -30.03
C VAL A 2 24.96 -63.98 -29.62
N GLU A 3 25.96 -63.90 -30.49
CA GLU A 3 27.11 -63.02 -30.25
C GLU A 3 26.66 -61.56 -30.23
N THR A 4 26.58 -61.04 -29.04
CA THR A 4 26.26 -59.62 -28.83
C THR A 4 27.40 -58.78 -29.38
N ASN A 5 27.14 -58.07 -30.46
CA ASN A 5 28.14 -57.19 -31.10
C ASN A 5 28.45 -56.01 -30.17
N LYS A 6 29.49 -56.16 -29.34
CA LYS A 6 29.88 -55.20 -28.30
C LYS A 6 30.09 -53.78 -28.85
N PHE A 7 30.51 -53.65 -30.11
CA PHE A 7 30.66 -52.40 -30.79
C PHE A 7 29.30 -51.70 -31.02
N LYS A 8 28.27 -52.44 -31.50
CA LYS A 8 26.92 -51.88 -31.70
C LYS A 8 26.29 -51.46 -30.37
N LEU A 9 26.51 -52.22 -29.32
CA LEU A 9 26.02 -51.88 -27.97
C LEU A 9 26.67 -50.59 -27.46
N GLY A 10 28.00 -50.48 -27.61
CA GLY A 10 28.73 -49.25 -27.22
C GLY A 10 28.27 -48.03 -27.99
N LEU A 11 28.12 -48.16 -29.30
CA LEU A 11 27.62 -47.07 -30.17
C LEU A 11 26.20 -46.64 -29.77
N PHE A 12 25.30 -47.60 -29.51
CA PHE A 12 23.95 -47.29 -29.06
C PHE A 12 23.93 -46.49 -27.73
N VAL A 13 24.69 -46.93 -26.75
CA VAL A 13 24.81 -46.26 -25.45
C VAL A 13 25.35 -44.84 -25.63
N THR A 14 26.40 -44.65 -26.45
CA THR A 14 26.99 -43.33 -26.69
C THR A 14 26.01 -42.39 -27.37
N ILE A 15 25.28 -42.86 -28.41
CA ILE A 15 24.28 -42.03 -29.09
C ILE A 15 23.13 -41.70 -28.14
N SER A 16 22.64 -42.66 -27.35
CA SER A 16 21.57 -42.43 -26.37
C SER A 16 21.97 -41.40 -25.31
N LEU A 17 23.21 -41.47 -24.82
CA LEU A 17 23.73 -40.51 -23.86
C LEU A 17 23.84 -39.11 -24.48
N LEU A 18 24.33 -39.01 -25.72
CA LEU A 18 24.42 -37.74 -26.43
C LEU A 18 23.05 -37.12 -26.67
N LEU A 19 22.04 -37.93 -27.10
CA LEU A 19 20.67 -37.46 -27.26
C LEU A 19 20.05 -37.01 -25.92
N PHE A 20 20.33 -37.73 -24.85
CA PHE A 20 19.89 -37.36 -23.50
C PHE A 20 20.45 -35.99 -23.05
N ILE A 21 21.75 -35.79 -23.28
CA ILE A 21 22.41 -34.51 -22.97
C ILE A 21 21.80 -33.35 -23.80
N ILE A 22 21.55 -33.60 -25.10
CA ILE A 22 20.90 -32.60 -25.98
C ILE A 22 19.48 -32.32 -25.51
N ALA A 23 18.70 -33.34 -25.14
CA ALA A 23 17.35 -33.19 -24.62
C ALA A 23 17.32 -32.37 -23.34
N VAL A 24 18.21 -32.67 -22.37
CA VAL A 24 18.37 -31.90 -21.12
C VAL A 24 18.78 -30.46 -21.41
N ALA A 25 19.72 -30.26 -22.35
CA ALA A 25 20.14 -28.92 -22.77
C ALA A 25 19.00 -28.10 -23.42
N SER A 26 18.14 -28.77 -24.20
CA SER A 26 17.00 -28.10 -24.87
C SER A 26 15.85 -27.76 -23.92
N MET A 27 15.80 -28.32 -22.71
CA MET A 27 14.76 -28.02 -21.70
C MET A 27 14.91 -26.63 -21.05
N GLY A 28 15.71 -25.72 -21.61
CA GLY A 28 15.84 -24.33 -21.17
C GLY A 28 16.60 -24.13 -19.86
N ILE A 29 17.29 -25.15 -19.37
CA ILE A 29 18.13 -25.03 -18.17
C ILE A 29 19.23 -23.98 -18.36
N PHE A 30 19.76 -23.86 -19.57
CA PHE A 30 20.76 -22.86 -19.95
C PHE A 30 20.24 -21.43 -19.94
N ASP A 31 18.97 -21.19 -20.29
CA ASP A 31 18.38 -19.84 -20.25
C ASP A 31 18.38 -19.25 -18.84
N SER A 32 18.26 -20.09 -17.83
CA SER A 32 18.32 -19.69 -16.43
C SER A 32 19.70 -19.22 -15.96
N LEU A 33 20.77 -19.75 -16.58
CA LEU A 33 22.16 -19.44 -16.22
C LEU A 33 22.67 -18.11 -16.83
N PHE A 34 22.08 -17.69 -17.94
CA PHE A 34 22.50 -16.47 -18.67
C PHE A 34 21.63 -15.26 -18.42
N LYS A 35 20.54 -15.40 -17.64
CA LYS A 35 19.70 -14.23 -17.29
C LYS A 35 20.44 -13.30 -16.34
N SER A 36 20.56 -12.04 -16.74
CA SER A 36 21.03 -11.00 -15.84
C SER A 36 20.06 -10.83 -14.69
N ARG A 37 20.52 -10.97 -13.46
CA ARG A 37 19.73 -10.93 -12.24
C ARG A 37 20.23 -9.81 -11.33
N ALA A 38 19.30 -9.16 -10.60
CA ALA A 38 19.64 -8.24 -9.55
C ALA A 38 19.19 -8.84 -8.20
N HIS A 39 20.04 -8.72 -7.20
CA HIS A 39 19.74 -9.13 -5.84
C HIS A 39 19.28 -7.92 -5.04
N MET A 40 18.10 -8.01 -4.46
CA MET A 40 17.48 -6.94 -3.69
C MET A 40 17.01 -7.48 -2.34
N ALA A 41 16.93 -6.60 -1.35
CA ALA A 41 16.35 -6.94 -0.05
C ALA A 41 15.42 -5.83 0.42
N THR A 42 14.46 -6.20 1.23
CA THR A 42 13.62 -5.26 1.98
C THR A 42 13.44 -5.77 3.41
N PHE A 43 13.19 -4.86 4.35
CA PHE A 43 12.92 -5.19 5.74
C PHE A 43 11.49 -4.82 6.09
N VAL A 44 10.81 -5.67 6.86
CA VAL A 44 9.44 -5.46 7.29
C VAL A 44 9.28 -5.79 8.77
N GLU A 45 8.41 -5.07 9.47
CA GLU A 45 8.09 -5.29 10.89
C GLU A 45 6.77 -6.05 11.08
N GLU A 46 6.03 -6.25 10.00
CA GLU A 46 4.74 -6.92 10.04
C GLU A 46 4.86 -8.43 9.78
N SER A 47 3.77 -9.16 10.07
CA SER A 47 3.70 -10.61 9.80
C SER A 47 3.80 -10.92 8.31
N VAL A 48 4.77 -11.73 7.95
CA VAL A 48 4.97 -12.27 6.60
C VAL A 48 4.24 -13.61 6.36
N GLN A 49 3.32 -14.00 7.24
CA GLN A 49 2.57 -15.25 7.09
C GLN A 49 1.93 -15.33 5.70
N GLY A 50 2.17 -16.43 4.99
CA GLY A 50 1.73 -16.64 3.61
C GLY A 50 2.74 -16.22 2.54
N LEU A 51 3.83 -15.52 2.91
CA LEU A 51 4.97 -15.28 2.04
C LEU A 51 5.99 -16.42 2.24
N ASN A 52 6.49 -16.97 1.14
CA ASN A 52 7.44 -18.09 1.16
C ASN A 52 8.59 -17.81 0.19
N SER A 53 9.70 -18.54 0.34
CA SER A 53 10.70 -18.62 -0.72
C SER A 53 10.04 -19.13 -2.01
N GLY A 54 10.30 -18.46 -3.13
CA GLY A 54 9.60 -18.67 -4.41
C GLY A 54 8.36 -17.79 -4.63
N SER A 55 7.84 -17.10 -3.61
CA SER A 55 6.75 -16.12 -3.78
C SER A 55 7.12 -15.07 -4.83
N ALA A 56 6.16 -14.64 -5.62
CA ALA A 56 6.39 -13.67 -6.68
C ALA A 56 6.83 -12.30 -6.12
N VAL A 57 7.72 -11.63 -6.85
CA VAL A 57 7.97 -10.19 -6.72
C VAL A 57 7.37 -9.54 -7.94
N LYS A 58 6.46 -8.58 -7.73
CA LYS A 58 5.76 -7.87 -8.80
C LYS A 58 6.14 -6.39 -8.78
N PHE A 59 6.20 -5.78 -9.94
CA PHE A 59 6.34 -4.34 -10.10
C PHE A 59 5.07 -3.81 -10.78
N ARG A 60 4.26 -3.07 -10.04
CA ARG A 60 2.96 -2.58 -10.50
C ARG A 60 2.10 -3.72 -11.09
N GLY A 61 2.05 -4.85 -10.38
CA GLY A 61 1.31 -6.05 -10.77
C GLY A 61 2.01 -6.97 -11.77
N VAL A 62 3.10 -6.53 -12.42
CA VAL A 62 3.85 -7.35 -13.38
C VAL A 62 4.89 -8.19 -12.64
N PRO A 63 4.91 -9.54 -12.79
CA PRO A 63 5.90 -10.38 -12.13
C PRO A 63 7.30 -10.12 -12.73
N ILE A 64 8.23 -9.71 -11.86
CA ILE A 64 9.60 -9.33 -12.22
C ILE A 64 10.66 -10.23 -11.57
N GLY A 65 10.28 -11.06 -10.59
CA GLY A 65 11.21 -11.90 -9.86
C GLY A 65 10.53 -12.74 -8.80
N ASN A 66 11.33 -13.27 -7.90
CA ASN A 66 10.86 -14.12 -6.81
C ASN A 66 11.62 -13.81 -5.52
N VAL A 67 10.97 -14.07 -4.38
CA VAL A 67 11.61 -14.12 -3.06
C VAL A 67 12.59 -15.30 -3.05
N SER A 68 13.83 -15.04 -2.65
CA SER A 68 14.87 -16.08 -2.54
C SER A 68 14.96 -16.62 -1.12
N ASP A 69 14.91 -15.73 -0.11
CA ASP A 69 15.01 -16.11 1.29
C ASP A 69 14.25 -15.15 2.19
N ILE A 70 13.92 -15.62 3.41
CA ILE A 70 13.23 -14.84 4.45
C ILE A 70 13.94 -15.11 5.77
N THR A 71 14.54 -14.09 6.36
CA THR A 71 15.36 -14.20 7.57
C THR A 71 14.89 -13.23 8.65
N ILE A 72 14.88 -13.65 9.91
CA ILE A 72 14.56 -12.81 11.06
C ILE A 72 15.84 -12.19 11.59
N ILE A 73 15.87 -10.87 11.70
CA ILE A 73 16.95 -10.11 12.33
C ILE A 73 16.58 -9.89 13.80
N MET A 74 17.27 -10.58 14.70
CA MET A 74 16.90 -10.61 16.12
C MET A 74 17.14 -9.27 16.81
N GLU A 75 18.16 -8.53 16.40
CA GLU A 75 18.56 -7.26 17.01
C GLU A 75 17.52 -6.17 16.80
N SER A 76 16.93 -6.08 15.60
CA SER A 76 15.91 -5.11 15.23
C SER A 76 14.49 -5.67 15.30
N GLN A 77 14.33 -6.98 15.50
CA GLN A 77 13.05 -7.70 15.43
C GLN A 77 12.34 -7.52 14.07
N THR A 78 13.12 -7.27 13.03
CA THR A 78 12.62 -7.10 11.66
C THR A 78 12.80 -8.39 10.85
N ILE A 79 12.03 -8.52 9.79
CA ILE A 79 12.12 -9.63 8.86
C ILE A 79 12.75 -9.11 7.58
N ARG A 80 13.91 -9.66 7.23
CA ARG A 80 14.58 -9.42 5.96
C ARG A 80 14.02 -10.36 4.91
N ILE A 81 13.65 -9.81 3.77
CA ILE A 81 13.16 -10.53 2.61
C ILE A 81 14.15 -10.29 1.46
N ASP A 82 14.88 -11.34 1.10
CA ASP A 82 15.78 -11.32 -0.04
C ASP A 82 15.04 -11.70 -1.32
N MET A 83 15.34 -10.99 -2.42
CA MET A 83 14.64 -11.13 -3.68
C MET A 83 15.62 -11.20 -4.86
N VAL A 84 15.28 -11.99 -5.85
CA VAL A 84 16.01 -12.08 -7.12
C VAL A 84 15.12 -11.54 -8.24
N ILE A 85 15.57 -10.49 -8.89
CA ILE A 85 14.85 -9.79 -9.96
C ILE A 85 15.42 -10.19 -11.32
N ASP A 86 14.55 -10.55 -12.24
CA ASP A 86 14.89 -10.86 -13.64
C ASP A 86 14.98 -9.56 -14.46
N LEU A 87 16.19 -9.14 -14.75
CA LEU A 87 16.45 -7.88 -15.51
C LEU A 87 15.98 -7.95 -16.96
N SER A 88 15.70 -9.12 -17.49
CA SER A 88 15.15 -9.26 -18.85
C SER A 88 13.73 -8.67 -18.97
N LYS A 89 13.04 -8.49 -17.86
CA LYS A 89 11.72 -7.84 -17.78
C LYS A 89 11.78 -6.33 -17.95
N PHE A 90 12.96 -5.74 -17.70
CA PHE A 90 13.19 -4.31 -17.81
C PHE A 90 13.89 -3.99 -19.10
N LYS A 91 13.38 -3.00 -19.83
CA LYS A 91 13.93 -2.59 -21.11
C LYS A 91 14.09 -1.08 -21.15
N THR A 92 15.23 -0.64 -21.63
CA THR A 92 15.53 0.79 -21.80
C THR A 92 15.29 1.19 -23.24
N LYS A 93 14.65 2.35 -23.44
CA LYS A 93 14.48 2.94 -24.78
C LYS A 93 15.83 3.41 -25.32
N ILE A 94 16.14 3.06 -26.56
CA ILE A 94 17.27 3.59 -27.29
C ILE A 94 16.74 4.64 -28.28
N GLY A 95 17.00 5.92 -27.98
CA GLY A 95 16.54 7.04 -28.81
C GLY A 95 15.02 7.25 -28.76
N LYS A 96 14.43 7.73 -29.88
CA LYS A 96 12.99 7.98 -30.01
C LYS A 96 12.19 6.72 -30.35
N ASN A 97 12.82 5.60 -30.64
CA ASN A 97 12.17 4.40 -31.15
C ASN A 97 11.72 3.50 -29.99
N ILE A 98 10.43 3.31 -29.82
CA ILE A 98 9.83 2.52 -28.72
C ILE A 98 10.12 1.03 -28.90
N PHE A 99 10.37 0.56 -30.11
CA PHE A 99 10.56 -0.86 -30.42
C PHE A 99 12.01 -1.34 -30.30
N THR A 100 12.98 -0.41 -30.24
CA THR A 100 14.38 -0.75 -30.01
C THR A 100 14.67 -0.65 -28.52
N GLN A 101 14.71 -1.79 -27.83
CA GLN A 101 14.91 -1.88 -26.39
C GLN A 101 16.10 -2.79 -26.11
N SER A 102 17.04 -2.32 -25.29
CA SER A 102 18.13 -3.14 -24.77
C SER A 102 17.80 -3.65 -23.36
N PRO A 103 18.27 -4.86 -23.00
CA PRO A 103 18.26 -5.30 -21.61
C PRO A 103 19.03 -4.29 -20.75
N ILE A 104 18.52 -4.01 -19.57
CA ILE A 104 19.20 -3.15 -18.61
C ILE A 104 20.31 -3.92 -17.91
N SER A 105 21.46 -3.27 -17.66
CA SER A 105 22.51 -3.83 -16.83
C SER A 105 22.16 -3.73 -15.34
N ALA A 106 22.73 -4.58 -14.48
CA ALA A 106 22.47 -4.52 -13.04
C ALA A 106 22.85 -3.16 -12.41
N PRO A 107 24.00 -2.54 -12.72
CA PRO A 107 24.34 -1.22 -12.20
C PRO A 107 23.37 -0.12 -12.64
N ASP A 108 22.92 -0.12 -13.89
CA ASP A 108 21.97 0.86 -14.40
C ASP A 108 20.58 0.66 -13.79
N PHE A 109 20.20 -0.61 -13.55
CA PHE A 109 18.98 -0.95 -12.86
C PHE A 109 18.99 -0.43 -11.41
N TYR A 110 20.06 -0.64 -10.66
CA TYR A 110 20.17 -0.12 -9.28
C TYR A 110 20.12 1.40 -9.23
N LYS A 111 20.79 2.08 -10.18
CA LYS A 111 20.74 3.53 -10.30
C LYS A 111 19.32 4.02 -10.61
N TYR A 112 18.61 3.31 -11.48
CA TYR A 112 17.20 3.59 -11.78
C TYR A 112 16.34 3.43 -10.54
N ILE A 113 16.42 2.28 -9.86
CA ILE A 113 15.64 2.02 -8.64
C ILE A 113 15.92 3.07 -7.55
N LEU A 114 17.16 3.47 -7.36
CA LEU A 114 17.50 4.52 -6.38
C LEU A 114 16.76 5.83 -6.69
N SER A 115 16.73 6.24 -7.98
CA SER A 115 15.99 7.42 -8.39
C SER A 115 14.47 7.30 -8.22
N GLU A 116 13.93 6.09 -8.28
CA GLU A 116 12.50 5.83 -8.09
C GLU A 116 12.12 5.76 -6.60
N ILE A 117 13.04 5.35 -5.72
CA ILE A 117 12.86 5.39 -4.27
C ILE A 117 12.62 6.83 -3.79
N ASP A 118 13.33 7.80 -4.35
CA ASP A 118 13.14 9.23 -4.05
C ASP A 118 11.75 9.73 -4.49
N LYS A 119 11.13 9.06 -5.47
CA LYS A 119 9.78 9.35 -5.95
C LYS A 119 8.68 8.58 -5.21
N GLY A 120 9.06 7.79 -4.21
CA GLY A 120 8.12 7.02 -3.38
C GLY A 120 8.01 5.54 -3.72
N LEU A 121 8.94 4.97 -4.51
CA LEU A 121 9.00 3.53 -4.74
C LEU A 121 9.28 2.80 -3.41
N ARG A 122 8.43 1.83 -3.07
CA ARG A 122 8.55 0.99 -1.87
C ARG A 122 8.18 -0.45 -2.17
N CYS A 123 8.65 -1.37 -1.31
CA CYS A 123 8.16 -2.74 -1.26
C CYS A 123 7.00 -2.83 -0.27
N ARG A 124 6.00 -3.64 -0.61
CA ARG A 124 4.87 -3.95 0.26
C ARG A 124 4.51 -5.42 0.13
N ILE A 125 4.11 -6.04 1.24
CA ILE A 125 3.59 -7.40 1.22
C ILE A 125 2.09 -7.36 0.98
N GLU A 126 1.65 -7.99 -0.11
CA GLU A 126 0.23 -8.00 -0.49
C GLU A 126 -0.30 -9.44 -0.63
N PRO A 127 -1.58 -9.69 -0.33
CA PRO A 127 -2.19 -10.99 -0.59
C PRO A 127 -2.41 -11.22 -2.08
N ASP A 128 -2.14 -12.45 -2.54
CA ASP A 128 -2.45 -12.88 -3.91
C ASP A 128 -3.85 -13.53 -3.93
N GLY A 129 -4.87 -12.70 -4.00
CA GLY A 129 -6.28 -13.10 -3.89
C GLY A 129 -6.69 -13.47 -2.45
N ILE A 130 -7.60 -14.46 -2.33
CA ILE A 130 -8.21 -14.89 -1.06
C ILE A 130 -7.57 -16.14 -0.47
N THR A 131 -6.54 -16.69 -1.11
CA THR A 131 -5.93 -17.99 -0.74
C THR A 131 -5.00 -17.89 0.47
N GLY A 132 -4.70 -16.70 0.94
CA GLY A 132 -3.73 -16.47 2.02
C GLY A 132 -2.26 -16.48 1.57
N ILE A 133 -1.99 -16.77 0.29
CA ILE A 133 -0.66 -16.63 -0.30
C ILE A 133 -0.34 -15.15 -0.42
N LYS A 134 0.92 -14.78 -0.12
CA LYS A 134 1.39 -13.40 -0.26
C LYS A 134 2.51 -13.29 -1.29
N TYR A 135 2.68 -12.10 -1.82
CA TYR A 135 3.76 -11.71 -2.71
C TYR A 135 4.33 -10.35 -2.30
N VAL A 136 5.47 -9.98 -2.86
CA VAL A 136 6.06 -8.66 -2.67
C VAL A 136 5.66 -7.78 -3.84
N GLU A 137 4.96 -6.69 -3.58
CA GLU A 137 4.65 -5.64 -4.56
C GLU A 137 5.66 -4.51 -4.44
N MET A 138 6.20 -4.08 -5.57
CA MET A 138 6.99 -2.86 -5.70
C MET A 138 6.15 -1.83 -6.46
N ASP A 139 5.75 -0.76 -5.80
CA ASP A 139 4.95 0.31 -6.40
C ASP A 139 5.24 1.66 -5.74
N PHE A 140 4.65 2.73 -6.28
CA PHE A 140 4.77 4.09 -5.77
C PHE A 140 3.65 4.38 -4.78
N PHE A 141 4.02 4.68 -3.56
CA PHE A 141 3.08 5.01 -2.49
C PHE A 141 3.24 6.48 -2.10
N LYS A 142 2.15 7.27 -2.23
CA LYS A 142 2.16 8.71 -2.00
C LYS A 142 2.18 9.11 -0.52
N ASP A 143 1.56 8.29 0.32
CA ASP A 143 1.41 8.55 1.75
C ASP A 143 2.19 7.51 2.56
N VAL A 144 3.50 7.53 2.40
CA VAL A 144 4.36 6.68 3.24
C VAL A 144 4.62 7.43 4.53
N ASP A 145 4.01 6.95 5.60
CA ASP A 145 4.47 7.28 6.93
C ASP A 145 5.92 6.77 7.06
N SER A 146 6.86 7.69 6.92
CA SER A 146 8.30 7.42 6.95
C SER A 146 8.80 6.86 8.29
N ARG A 147 7.88 6.63 9.23
CA ARG A 147 8.15 6.07 10.56
C ARG A 147 8.46 4.57 10.55
N ILE A 148 8.22 3.87 9.43
CA ILE A 148 8.43 2.41 9.32
C ILE A 148 9.51 2.07 8.29
N ALA A 149 10.25 3.04 7.81
CA ALA A 149 11.50 2.74 7.14
C ALA A 149 12.53 2.45 8.23
N ASP A 150 13.08 1.25 8.21
CA ASP A 150 14.20 0.84 9.04
C ASP A 150 15.23 1.99 9.10
N ALA A 151 15.22 2.73 10.21
CA ALA A 151 15.89 4.03 10.30
C ALA A 151 17.42 3.92 10.13
N ASP A 152 17.96 2.70 10.21
CA ASP A 152 19.40 2.45 10.23
C ASP A 152 19.98 2.02 8.88
N VAL A 153 19.16 1.55 7.90
CA VAL A 153 19.66 1.10 6.60
C VAL A 153 19.26 2.07 5.50
N LYS A 154 20.25 2.77 4.95
CA LYS A 154 20.01 3.69 3.82
C LYS A 154 19.71 2.89 2.54
N PRO A 155 18.72 3.35 1.71
CA PRO A 155 18.51 2.74 0.40
C PRO A 155 19.78 2.71 -0.43
N GLY A 156 20.04 1.61 -1.11
CA GLY A 156 21.21 1.47 -1.95
C GLY A 156 21.86 0.09 -1.90
N LEU A 157 23.04 -0.03 -2.49
CA LEU A 157 23.78 -1.27 -2.57
C LEU A 157 24.60 -1.50 -1.29
N HIS A 158 24.34 -2.60 -0.60
CA HIS A 158 25.04 -3.06 0.59
C HIS A 158 25.48 -4.51 0.37
N ASP A 159 26.76 -4.82 0.48
CA ASP A 159 27.32 -6.18 0.35
C ASP A 159 26.75 -6.99 -0.84
N SER A 160 26.69 -6.37 -2.02
CA SER A 160 26.15 -6.93 -3.27
C SER A 160 24.62 -7.13 -3.31
N VAL A 161 23.88 -6.71 -2.29
CA VAL A 161 22.42 -6.70 -2.25
C VAL A 161 21.90 -5.27 -2.22
N PHE A 162 20.93 -4.96 -3.07
CA PHE A 162 20.35 -3.62 -3.13
C PHE A 162 19.14 -3.52 -2.20
N TYR A 163 19.22 -2.61 -1.24
CA TYR A 163 18.14 -2.38 -0.29
C TYR A 163 17.07 -1.41 -0.84
N VAL A 164 15.81 -1.86 -0.76
CA VAL A 164 14.61 -1.05 -1.08
C VAL A 164 13.76 -0.92 0.17
N PRO A 165 13.37 0.29 0.58
CA PRO A 165 12.52 0.48 1.74
C PRO A 165 11.14 -0.15 1.56
N SER A 166 10.55 -0.61 2.65
CA SER A 166 9.19 -1.13 2.69
C SER A 166 8.17 -0.08 3.11
N THR A 167 6.90 -0.44 2.97
CA THR A 167 5.74 0.24 3.55
C THR A 167 4.77 -0.82 4.08
N PRO A 168 3.98 -0.54 5.12
CA PRO A 168 3.02 -1.49 5.66
C PRO A 168 2.04 -2.00 4.62
N SER A 169 1.62 -3.26 4.77
CA SER A 169 0.55 -3.83 3.95
C SER A 169 -0.76 -3.06 4.10
N LEU A 170 -1.64 -3.16 3.09
CA LEU A 170 -2.96 -2.54 3.14
C LEU A 170 -3.73 -2.98 4.39
N MET A 171 -3.64 -4.27 4.76
CA MET A 171 -4.32 -4.81 5.95
C MET A 171 -3.74 -4.24 7.25
N SER A 172 -2.43 -4.08 7.35
CA SER A 172 -1.79 -3.40 8.49
C SER A 172 -2.22 -1.95 8.59
N SER A 173 -2.20 -1.22 7.49
CA SER A 173 -2.62 0.18 7.44
C SER A 173 -4.08 0.36 7.85
N LEU A 174 -4.99 -0.50 7.37
CA LEU A 174 -6.40 -0.50 7.78
C LEU A 174 -6.55 -0.77 9.28
N ARG A 175 -5.82 -1.74 9.83
CA ARG A 175 -5.85 -2.05 11.27
C ARG A 175 -5.40 -0.86 12.11
N PHE A 176 -4.33 -0.18 11.72
CA PHE A 176 -3.86 1.03 12.41
C PHE A 176 -4.91 2.14 12.37
N SER A 177 -5.46 2.43 11.19
CA SER A 177 -6.50 3.46 11.04
C SER A 177 -7.76 3.13 11.85
N MET A 178 -8.19 1.88 11.87
CA MET A 178 -9.34 1.45 12.69
C MET A 178 -9.04 1.60 14.18
N THR A 179 -7.84 1.25 14.63
CA THR A 179 -7.45 1.40 16.04
C THR A 179 -7.44 2.87 16.44
N GLU A 180 -6.93 3.76 15.59
CA GLU A 180 -6.92 5.19 15.81
C GLU A 180 -8.34 5.78 15.85
N ILE A 181 -9.22 5.37 14.91
CA ILE A 181 -10.62 5.79 14.91
C ILE A 181 -11.31 5.34 16.19
N LEU A 182 -11.13 4.08 16.60
CA LEU A 182 -11.74 3.56 17.85
C LEU A 182 -11.19 4.28 19.08
N ALA A 183 -9.89 4.59 19.12
CA ALA A 183 -9.30 5.38 20.22
C ALA A 183 -9.89 6.80 20.26
N ASN A 184 -10.07 7.44 19.11
CA ASN A 184 -10.68 8.77 19.02
C ASN A 184 -12.14 8.73 19.48
N ILE A 185 -12.92 7.72 19.06
CA ILE A 185 -14.31 7.54 19.52
C ILE A 185 -14.36 7.28 21.03
N ALA A 186 -13.46 6.44 21.55
CA ALA A 186 -13.39 6.14 22.98
C ALA A 186 -12.99 7.37 23.83
N SER A 187 -12.29 8.32 23.25
CA SER A 187 -11.91 9.58 23.91
C SER A 187 -13.05 10.60 23.98
N ILE A 188 -14.16 10.39 23.25
CA ILE A 188 -15.34 11.26 23.27
C ILE A 188 -16.08 11.03 24.60
N ASP A 189 -16.13 12.06 25.41
CA ASP A 189 -16.94 12.04 26.64
C ASP A 189 -18.42 12.27 26.33
N PHE A 190 -19.11 11.18 25.98
CA PHE A 190 -20.55 11.20 25.69
C PHE A 190 -21.38 11.71 26.86
N ARG A 191 -20.92 11.53 28.12
CA ARG A 191 -21.61 12.08 29.31
C ARG A 191 -21.57 13.60 29.29
N LYS A 192 -20.39 14.16 29.05
CA LYS A 192 -20.22 15.62 29.00
C LYS A 192 -21.10 16.23 27.90
N ILE A 193 -21.12 15.61 26.71
CA ILE A 193 -21.99 16.07 25.59
C ILE A 193 -23.49 15.99 26.02
N SER A 194 -23.90 14.91 26.66
CA SER A 194 -25.25 14.74 27.16
C SER A 194 -25.59 15.80 28.21
N ASP A 195 -24.73 16.02 29.20
CA ASP A 195 -24.94 17.00 30.27
C ASP A 195 -24.97 18.43 29.73
N GLU A 196 -24.09 18.78 28.80
CA GLU A 196 -24.12 20.09 28.12
C GLU A 196 -25.40 20.27 27.31
N THR A 197 -25.84 19.22 26.58
CA THR A 197 -27.10 19.26 25.81
C THR A 197 -28.32 19.46 26.71
N VAL A 198 -28.39 18.70 27.81
CA VAL A 198 -29.48 18.87 28.80
C VAL A 198 -29.45 20.26 29.45
N SER A 199 -28.26 20.78 29.75
CA SER A 199 -28.09 22.12 30.31
C SER A 199 -28.55 23.20 29.32
N LEU A 200 -28.19 23.08 28.02
CA LEU A 200 -28.65 24.00 26.97
C LEU A 200 -30.16 23.95 26.79
N LEU A 201 -30.76 22.76 26.76
CA LEU A 201 -32.22 22.62 26.68
C LEU A 201 -32.91 23.21 27.90
N GLY A 202 -32.33 23.03 29.11
CA GLY A 202 -32.83 23.62 30.35
C GLY A 202 -32.75 25.16 30.34
N ALA A 203 -31.65 25.71 29.85
CA ALA A 203 -31.49 27.15 29.70
C ALA A 203 -32.47 27.74 28.67
N ALA A 204 -32.63 27.07 27.52
CA ALA A 204 -33.63 27.47 26.49
C ALA A 204 -35.06 27.47 27.07
N ASN A 205 -35.42 26.38 27.79
CA ASN A 205 -36.77 26.30 28.41
C ASN A 205 -36.99 27.39 29.45
N LYS A 206 -35.99 27.74 30.29
CA LYS A 206 -36.07 28.88 31.21
C LYS A 206 -36.24 30.20 30.49
N THR A 207 -35.53 30.41 29.38
CA THR A 207 -35.61 31.64 28.61
C THR A 207 -36.99 31.79 27.96
N PHE A 208 -37.56 30.74 27.39
CA PHE A 208 -38.89 30.75 26.80
C PHE A 208 -40.02 30.92 27.83
N ASN A 209 -39.81 30.41 29.05
CA ASN A 209 -40.76 30.52 30.15
C ASN A 209 -40.49 31.73 31.09
N ASP A 210 -39.54 32.61 30.75
CA ASP A 210 -39.23 33.77 31.56
C ASP A 210 -40.45 34.75 31.48
N PRO A 211 -41.02 35.16 32.65
CA PRO A 211 -42.13 36.11 32.65
C PRO A 211 -41.79 37.45 31.95
N LYS A 212 -40.53 37.84 31.96
CA LYS A 212 -40.08 39.05 31.26
C LYS A 212 -40.23 38.91 29.74
N LEU A 213 -39.93 37.76 29.17
CA LEU A 213 -40.11 37.51 27.73
C LEU A 213 -41.57 37.49 27.38
N GLN A 214 -42.43 36.91 28.22
CA GLN A 214 -43.88 36.91 28.04
C GLN A 214 -44.42 38.32 28.08
N HIS A 215 -44.01 39.16 29.06
CA HIS A 215 -44.37 40.56 29.13
C HIS A 215 -43.87 41.38 27.92
N LEU A 216 -42.71 41.09 27.37
CA LEU A 216 -42.21 41.72 26.16
C LEU A 216 -43.06 41.37 24.95
N LEU A 217 -43.50 40.14 24.82
CA LEU A 217 -44.39 39.69 23.74
C LEU A 217 -45.76 40.32 23.89
N GLU A 218 -46.36 40.36 25.09
CA GLU A 218 -47.62 41.05 25.38
C GLU A 218 -47.54 42.53 25.05
N ASN A 219 -46.48 43.20 25.46
CA ASN A 219 -46.26 44.62 25.16
C ASN A 219 -46.10 44.87 23.66
N ALA A 220 -45.42 43.97 22.93
CA ALA A 220 -45.27 44.07 21.50
C ALA A 220 -46.61 43.94 20.79
N ASP A 221 -47.47 42.97 21.22
CA ASP A 221 -48.81 42.79 20.69
C ASP A 221 -49.70 44.03 20.95
N ASP A 222 -49.58 44.64 22.13
CA ASP A 222 -50.33 45.85 22.49
C ASP A 222 -49.89 47.08 21.66
N ILE A 223 -48.59 47.19 21.39
CA ILE A 223 -48.03 48.22 20.49
C ILE A 223 -48.55 48.02 19.05
N ILE A 224 -48.56 46.80 18.52
CA ILE A 224 -49.04 46.50 17.21
C ILE A 224 -50.56 46.83 17.11
N ARG A 225 -51.34 46.46 18.10
CA ARG A 225 -52.77 46.81 18.14
C ARG A 225 -53.00 48.30 18.17
N LYS A 226 -52.27 49.07 19.01
CA LYS A 226 -52.36 50.53 19.05
C LYS A 226 -51.98 51.18 17.72
N ALA A 227 -50.88 50.68 17.10
CA ALA A 227 -50.47 51.15 15.77
C ALA A 227 -51.55 50.89 14.69
N SER A 228 -52.11 49.67 14.69
CA SER A 228 -53.21 49.33 13.79
C SER A 228 -54.41 50.24 13.96
N THR A 229 -54.86 50.49 15.21
CA THR A 229 -55.97 51.37 15.52
C THR A 229 -55.72 52.82 15.08
N ALA A 230 -54.45 53.30 15.27
CA ALA A 230 -54.09 54.66 14.83
C ALA A 230 -54.09 54.76 13.27
N VAL A 231 -53.65 53.72 12.55
CA VAL A 231 -53.77 53.71 11.07
C VAL A 231 -55.22 53.68 10.60
N ASP A 232 -56.02 52.86 11.25
CA ASP A 232 -57.46 52.81 10.93
C ASP A 232 -58.15 54.15 11.18
N THR A 233 -57.84 54.86 12.26
CA THR A 233 -58.34 56.16 12.59
C THR A 233 -57.94 57.24 11.56
N LEU A 234 -56.65 57.18 11.13
CA LEU A 234 -56.13 58.07 10.09
C LEU A 234 -56.82 57.79 8.72
N ASN A 235 -56.96 56.50 8.37
CA ASN A 235 -57.67 56.15 7.15
C ASN A 235 -59.17 56.59 7.16
N GLY A 236 -59.88 56.51 8.32
CA GLY A 236 -61.25 56.96 8.47
C GLY A 236 -61.38 58.46 8.47
N SER A 237 -60.34 59.24 8.72
CA SER A 237 -60.39 60.70 8.63
C SER A 237 -59.91 61.25 7.30
N ILE A 238 -59.53 60.43 6.35
CA ILE A 238 -59.08 60.83 5.00
C ILE A 238 -60.17 60.51 3.94
N THR A 239 -61.20 59.76 4.30
CA THR A 239 -62.36 59.55 3.40
C THR A 239 -63.40 60.61 3.64
N PRO A 240 -63.71 61.51 2.63
CA PRO A 240 -64.73 62.53 2.73
C PRO A 240 -66.15 61.95 2.75
#